data_36028a6269cc8b346e138081064944b1
#
_entry.id   36028a6269cc8b346e138081064944b1
#
_cell.length_a   1.000
_cell.length_b   1.000
_cell.length_c   1.000
_cell.angle_alpha   90.00
_cell.angle_beta   90.00
_cell.angle_gamma   90.00
#
_symmetry.space_group_name_H-M   'P 1'
#
loop_
_entity.id
_entity.type
_entity.pdbx_description
1 polymer ?
#
loop_
_entity_poly.entity_id
_entity_poly.type
_entity_poly.pdbx_seq_one_letter_code
_entity_poly.pdbx_strand_id
1 'polypeptide(L)'
;GLLPRYRRLVERLAGEGLLPVICGTDTLGVGVNIPIRTVLMTALTKFDGSRVRVFTAREFHQLAGRAGRPGFDPDGHVWVQAPDHVIDNAKALSRAGDDPKARKKATKHKAPEGFVHYDEATMNRLVAASPEPLVSRFRITPDLVASVPGRPDGPRALEHLLRTNHDTDQRKRQHRKRAIDVYRSLEAAGVAERVRDEHGRCAGVRVGSLVEGDDERAALRFSAPLVPFAIEVIATMS
;
A
#
# COMPACT_ATOMS: atom_id res chain seq x y z
N GLY A 1 7.72 13.42 3.66
CA GLY A 1 7.15 13.03 4.97
C GLY A 1 8.07 13.39 6.11
N LEU A 2 7.57 13.39 7.36
CA LEU A 2 8.38 13.67 8.54
C LEU A 2 9.44 12.57 8.74
N LEU A 3 10.64 13.00 9.17
CA LEU A 3 11.67 12.06 9.62
C LEU A 3 11.18 11.22 10.82
N PRO A 4 11.63 9.97 11.00
CA PRO A 4 11.12 9.07 12.03
C PRO A 4 11.16 9.66 13.46
N ARG A 5 12.20 10.43 13.79
CA ARG A 5 12.33 11.09 15.10
C ARG A 5 11.21 12.11 15.37
N TYR A 6 10.84 12.92 14.37
CA TYR A 6 9.76 13.90 14.51
C TYR A 6 8.39 13.24 14.54
N ARG A 7 8.21 12.13 13.82
CA ARG A 7 7.00 11.33 13.88
C ARG A 7 6.77 10.82 15.30
N ARG A 8 7.78 10.23 15.95
CA ARG A 8 7.69 9.77 17.35
C ARG A 8 7.41 10.93 18.32
N LEU A 9 7.98 12.12 18.06
CA LEU A 9 7.70 13.31 18.88
C LEU A 9 6.21 13.70 18.76
N VAL A 10 5.67 13.77 17.55
CA VAL A 10 4.25 14.08 17.33
C VAL A 10 3.35 13.03 18.00
N GLU A 11 3.69 11.74 17.87
CA GLU A 11 2.96 10.65 18.54
C GLU A 11 2.92 10.83 20.05
N ARG A 12 4.06 11.14 20.66
CA ARG A 12 4.16 11.38 22.10
C ARG A 12 3.35 12.60 22.54
N LEU A 13 3.56 13.75 21.89
CA LEU A 13 2.84 14.99 22.24
C LEU A 13 1.34 14.86 22.05
N ALA A 14 0.91 14.11 21.03
CA ALA A 14 -0.51 13.81 20.82
C ALA A 14 -1.07 12.89 21.92
N GLY A 15 -0.31 11.87 22.32
CA GLY A 15 -0.67 10.97 23.42
C GLY A 15 -0.79 11.69 24.77
N GLU A 16 0.04 12.70 24.98
CA GLU A 16 0.01 13.58 26.16
C GLU A 16 -1.08 14.67 26.10
N GLY A 17 -1.85 14.74 24.98
CA GLY A 17 -2.92 15.73 24.78
C GLY A 17 -2.41 17.15 24.53
N LEU A 18 -1.13 17.33 24.22
CA LEU A 18 -0.51 18.64 23.99
C LEU A 18 -0.75 19.18 22.56
N LEU A 19 -1.24 18.34 21.67
CA LEU A 19 -1.58 18.72 20.29
C LEU A 19 -3.11 18.66 20.10
N PRO A 20 -3.79 19.82 20.11
CA PRO A 20 -5.24 19.86 19.91
C PRO A 20 -5.69 19.49 18.51
N VAL A 21 -4.82 19.70 17.51
CA VAL A 21 -5.08 19.40 16.09
C VAL A 21 -3.83 18.82 15.44
N ILE A 22 -4.03 17.77 14.62
CA ILE A 22 -2.97 17.16 13.83
C ILE A 22 -3.46 17.09 12.38
N CYS A 23 -2.70 17.69 11.48
CA CYS A 23 -2.96 17.64 10.04
C CYS A 23 -2.02 16.68 9.36
N GLY A 24 -2.53 15.90 8.43
CA GLY A 24 -1.71 14.99 7.63
C GLY A 24 -2.45 14.40 6.45
N THR A 25 -1.73 13.61 5.67
CA THR A 25 -2.30 12.85 4.55
C THR A 25 -2.92 11.55 5.06
N ASP A 26 -3.54 10.78 4.18
CA ASP A 26 -4.10 9.45 4.47
C ASP A 26 -3.10 8.48 5.12
N THR A 27 -1.79 8.71 4.91
CA THR A 27 -0.73 7.93 5.58
C THR A 27 -0.68 8.14 7.10
N LEU A 28 -1.26 9.21 7.63
CA LEU A 28 -1.45 9.42 9.07
C LEU A 28 -2.40 8.36 9.67
N GLY A 29 -3.30 7.83 8.86
CA GLY A 29 -4.15 6.70 9.23
C GLY A 29 -3.42 5.37 9.34
N VAL A 30 -2.17 5.26 8.86
CA VAL A 30 -1.39 4.02 8.79
C VAL A 30 -0.13 4.13 9.64
N GLY A 31 0.01 3.25 10.63
CA GLY A 31 1.24 3.11 11.40
C GLY A 31 1.53 4.19 12.44
N VAL A 32 0.56 5.03 12.78
CA VAL A 32 0.64 6.00 13.89
C VAL A 32 -0.52 5.72 14.84
N ASN A 33 -0.20 5.41 16.09
CA ASN A 33 -1.22 5.19 17.13
C ASN A 33 -1.44 6.49 17.91
N ILE A 34 -2.26 7.39 17.33
CA ILE A 34 -2.62 8.66 17.98
C ILE A 34 -4.06 8.54 18.47
N PRO A 35 -4.32 8.82 19.74
CA PRO A 35 -5.67 8.87 20.28
C PRO A 35 -6.39 10.13 19.75
N ILE A 36 -7.36 9.95 18.87
CA ILE A 36 -8.10 11.04 18.22
C ILE A 36 -9.59 10.89 18.53
N ARG A 37 -10.24 11.93 19.07
CA ARG A 37 -11.67 11.91 19.26
C ARG A 37 -12.44 12.16 17.97
N THR A 38 -11.96 13.10 17.16
CA THR A 38 -12.64 13.54 15.94
C THR A 38 -11.71 13.49 14.74
N VAL A 39 -12.15 12.88 13.67
CA VAL A 39 -11.47 12.87 12.35
C VAL A 39 -12.23 13.77 11.41
N LEU A 40 -11.56 14.77 10.83
CA LEU A 40 -12.07 15.62 9.76
C LEU A 40 -11.38 15.23 8.44
N MET A 41 -12.15 14.73 7.50
CA MET A 41 -11.71 14.50 6.13
C MET A 41 -12.04 15.72 5.27
N THR A 42 -11.04 16.35 4.69
CA THR A 42 -11.22 17.53 3.83
C THR A 42 -11.79 17.19 2.45
N ALA A 43 -11.75 15.91 2.05
CA ALA A 43 -12.37 15.38 0.85
C ALA A 43 -12.60 13.88 0.98
N LEU A 44 -13.51 13.31 0.18
CA LEU A 44 -13.66 11.85 0.01
C LEU A 44 -12.87 11.30 -1.19
N THR A 45 -11.90 12.08 -1.67
CA THR A 45 -11.08 11.73 -2.83
C THR A 45 -9.60 11.77 -2.50
N LYS A 46 -8.81 11.00 -3.23
CA LYS A 46 -7.36 10.99 -3.14
C LYS A 46 -6.71 10.77 -4.50
N PHE A 47 -5.48 11.23 -4.64
CA PHE A 47 -4.63 10.90 -5.77
C PHE A 47 -3.97 9.53 -5.53
N ASP A 48 -4.12 8.58 -6.46
CA ASP A 48 -3.62 7.20 -6.33
C ASP A 48 -2.23 6.98 -6.96
N GLY A 49 -1.61 8.05 -7.45
CA GLY A 49 -0.35 8.03 -8.20
C GLY A 49 -0.54 8.24 -9.70
N SER A 50 -1.77 8.07 -10.23
CA SER A 50 -2.11 8.27 -11.63
C SER A 50 -3.28 9.24 -11.82
N ARG A 51 -4.29 9.16 -10.97
CA ARG A 51 -5.51 9.97 -11.04
C ARG A 51 -6.11 10.24 -9.68
N VAL A 52 -6.94 11.26 -9.59
CA VAL A 52 -7.81 11.48 -8.43
C VAL A 52 -9.01 10.54 -8.51
N ARG A 53 -9.35 9.86 -7.41
CA ARG A 53 -10.52 8.97 -7.29
C ARG A 53 -11.14 9.06 -5.90
N VAL A 54 -12.38 8.63 -5.78
CA VAL A 54 -13.05 8.46 -4.49
C VAL A 54 -12.32 7.39 -3.68
N PHE A 55 -12.31 7.52 -2.34
CA PHE A 55 -11.83 6.49 -1.43
C PHE A 55 -12.52 5.14 -1.68
N THR A 56 -11.77 4.06 -1.49
CA THR A 56 -12.36 2.74 -1.31
C THR A 56 -12.99 2.66 0.09
N ALA A 57 -13.90 1.71 0.32
CA ALA A 57 -14.47 1.50 1.65
C ALA A 57 -13.39 1.21 2.70
N ARG A 58 -12.39 0.41 2.34
CA ARG A 58 -11.23 0.13 3.20
C ARG A 58 -10.46 1.39 3.59
N GLU A 59 -10.15 2.26 2.63
CA GLU A 59 -9.44 3.52 2.89
C GLU A 59 -10.25 4.45 3.80
N PHE A 60 -11.55 4.57 3.51
CA PHE A 60 -12.47 5.35 4.35
C PHE A 60 -12.51 4.81 5.78
N HIS A 61 -12.79 3.52 5.96
CA HIS A 61 -12.87 2.91 7.29
C HIS A 61 -11.54 2.93 8.05
N GLN A 62 -10.41 2.87 7.34
CA GLN A 62 -9.09 2.97 7.95
C GLN A 62 -8.82 4.36 8.54
N LEU A 63 -9.33 5.43 7.90
CA LEU A 63 -9.27 6.79 8.42
C LEU A 63 -10.35 7.03 9.49
N ALA A 64 -11.59 6.67 9.20
CA ALA A 64 -12.73 6.82 10.11
C ALA A 64 -12.53 6.06 11.43
N GLY A 65 -11.95 4.85 11.35
CA GLY A 65 -11.65 4.02 12.52
C GLY A 65 -10.55 4.57 13.45
N ARG A 66 -10.01 5.75 13.14
CA ARG A 66 -9.14 6.50 14.08
C ARG A 66 -9.92 7.38 15.03
N ALA A 67 -11.20 7.63 14.76
CA ALA A 67 -12.06 8.42 15.62
C ALA A 67 -12.51 7.60 16.86
N GLY A 68 -12.44 8.24 18.02
CA GLY A 68 -12.77 7.63 19.30
C GLY A 68 -11.55 7.03 19.99
N ARG A 69 -11.44 7.30 21.28
CA ARG A 69 -10.37 6.79 22.15
C ARG A 69 -10.96 5.73 23.09
N PRO A 70 -10.63 4.45 22.88
CA PRO A 70 -11.14 3.38 23.76
C PRO A 70 -10.85 3.68 25.24
N GLY A 71 -11.88 3.59 26.07
CA GLY A 71 -11.79 3.87 27.52
C GLY A 71 -11.82 5.35 27.92
N PHE A 72 -11.83 6.29 26.96
CA PHE A 72 -11.89 7.74 27.24
C PHE A 72 -13.10 8.42 26.62
N ASP A 73 -13.40 8.10 25.37
CA ASP A 73 -14.51 8.71 24.63
C ASP A 73 -15.67 7.72 24.52
N PRO A 74 -16.92 8.13 24.84
CA PRO A 74 -18.07 7.28 24.59
C PRO A 74 -18.34 7.11 23.09
N ASP A 75 -18.03 8.17 22.30
CA ASP A 75 -18.23 8.21 20.85
C ASP A 75 -17.06 8.86 20.13
N GLY A 76 -16.74 8.34 18.94
CA GLY A 76 -15.84 8.96 17.98
C GLY A 76 -16.64 9.70 16.89
N HIS A 77 -16.14 10.86 16.45
CA HIS A 77 -16.81 11.65 15.43
C HIS A 77 -16.00 11.67 14.13
N VAL A 78 -16.69 11.45 13.02
CA VAL A 78 -16.12 11.56 11.67
C VAL A 78 -16.87 12.62 10.90
N TRP A 79 -16.16 13.65 10.46
CA TRP A 79 -16.69 14.75 9.66
C TRP A 79 -16.08 14.71 8.28
N VAL A 80 -16.88 15.05 7.28
CA VAL A 80 -16.44 15.18 5.90
C VAL A 80 -16.80 16.56 5.41
N GLN A 81 -15.82 17.29 4.90
CA GLN A 81 -16.06 18.59 4.26
C GLN A 81 -16.74 18.40 2.92
N ALA A 82 -17.86 19.09 2.72
CA ALA A 82 -18.50 19.13 1.42
C ALA A 82 -17.64 19.91 0.41
N PRO A 83 -17.73 19.63 -0.91
CA PRO A 83 -17.03 20.40 -1.93
C PRO A 83 -17.39 21.89 -1.92
N ASP A 84 -16.41 22.76 -2.20
CA ASP A 84 -16.62 24.22 -2.14
C ASP A 84 -17.80 24.69 -2.97
N HIS A 85 -17.94 24.21 -4.21
CA HIS A 85 -19.09 24.56 -5.09
C HIS A 85 -20.44 24.13 -4.51
N VAL A 86 -20.48 23.06 -3.70
CA VAL A 86 -21.70 22.61 -3.01
C VAL A 86 -22.00 23.54 -1.84
N ILE A 87 -20.97 23.92 -1.07
CA ILE A 87 -21.08 24.88 0.04
C ILE A 87 -21.57 26.23 -0.48
N ASP A 88 -20.98 26.74 -1.56
CA ASP A 88 -21.36 28.02 -2.14
C ASP A 88 -22.79 28.03 -2.72
N ASN A 89 -23.17 26.91 -3.35
CA ASN A 89 -24.54 26.73 -3.81
C ASN A 89 -25.53 26.69 -2.65
N ALA A 90 -25.21 26.00 -1.56
CA ALA A 90 -26.04 25.96 -0.37
C ALA A 90 -26.20 27.37 0.27
N LYS A 91 -25.09 28.12 0.38
CA LYS A 91 -25.12 29.53 0.85
C LYS A 91 -25.97 30.42 -0.05
N ALA A 92 -25.84 30.28 -1.38
CA ALA A 92 -26.63 31.05 -2.33
C ALA A 92 -28.14 30.76 -2.21
N LEU A 93 -28.51 29.49 -2.05
CA LEU A 93 -29.88 29.05 -1.82
C LEU A 93 -30.42 29.53 -0.47
N SER A 94 -29.62 29.49 0.59
CA SER A 94 -30.02 30.01 1.91
C SER A 94 -30.26 31.50 1.91
N ARG A 95 -29.45 32.27 1.18
CA ARG A 95 -29.63 33.71 1.02
C ARG A 95 -30.88 34.07 0.20
N ALA A 96 -31.28 33.22 -0.74
CA ALA A 96 -32.48 33.40 -1.54
C ALA A 96 -33.79 33.15 -0.75
N GLY A 97 -33.70 32.53 0.43
CA GLY A 97 -34.84 32.21 1.28
C GLY A 97 -35.84 31.30 0.59
N ASP A 98 -37.15 31.53 0.87
CA ASP A 98 -38.26 30.76 0.29
C ASP A 98 -38.85 31.36 -0.99
N ASP A 99 -38.27 32.45 -1.49
CA ASP A 99 -38.74 33.05 -2.74
C ASP A 99 -38.35 32.20 -3.96
N PRO A 100 -39.32 31.60 -4.69
CA PRO A 100 -39.03 30.75 -5.85
C PRO A 100 -38.32 31.50 -6.98
N LYS A 101 -38.55 32.83 -7.12
CA LYS A 101 -37.89 33.65 -8.16
C LYS A 101 -36.43 33.93 -7.80
N ALA A 102 -36.15 34.23 -6.54
CA ALA A 102 -34.78 34.39 -6.03
C ALA A 102 -33.97 33.09 -6.14
N ARG A 103 -34.58 31.95 -5.80
CA ARG A 103 -33.94 30.61 -5.94
C ARG A 103 -33.59 30.25 -7.38
N LYS A 104 -34.46 30.61 -8.37
CA LYS A 104 -34.17 30.40 -9.79
C LYS A 104 -33.04 31.31 -10.30
N LYS A 105 -32.91 32.52 -9.73
CA LYS A 105 -31.84 33.48 -10.07
C LYS A 105 -30.52 33.21 -9.35
N ALA A 106 -30.53 32.41 -8.30
CA ALA A 106 -29.29 32.08 -7.57
C ALA A 106 -28.26 31.45 -8.52
N THR A 107 -27.10 32.08 -8.59
CA THR A 107 -25.99 31.58 -9.42
C THR A 107 -25.56 30.21 -8.93
N LYS A 108 -25.63 29.21 -9.81
CA LYS A 108 -25.11 27.85 -9.49
C LYS A 108 -23.64 27.76 -9.85
N HIS A 109 -22.82 27.55 -8.87
CA HIS A 109 -21.40 27.25 -9.06
C HIS A 109 -21.25 25.80 -9.55
N LYS A 110 -20.58 25.64 -10.70
CA LYS A 110 -20.25 24.32 -11.26
C LYS A 110 -19.01 23.74 -10.57
N ALA A 111 -18.93 22.42 -10.53
CA ALA A 111 -17.69 21.77 -10.11
C ALA A 111 -16.52 22.20 -11.02
N PRO A 112 -15.31 22.35 -10.49
CA PRO A 112 -14.11 22.57 -11.30
C PRO A 112 -13.92 21.46 -12.34
N GLU A 113 -13.24 21.79 -13.44
CA GLU A 113 -12.90 20.81 -14.46
C GLU A 113 -12.01 19.68 -13.86
N GLY A 114 -12.32 18.44 -14.21
CA GLY A 114 -11.59 17.27 -13.64
C GLY A 114 -11.96 16.94 -12.19
N PHE A 115 -12.93 17.63 -11.58
CA PHE A 115 -13.35 17.32 -10.22
C PHE A 115 -14.03 15.95 -10.14
N VAL A 116 -13.53 15.10 -9.26
CA VAL A 116 -14.17 13.82 -8.94
C VAL A 116 -15.28 14.05 -7.93
N HIS A 117 -16.50 13.90 -8.40
CA HIS A 117 -17.70 14.21 -7.62
C HIS A 117 -17.86 13.30 -6.40
N TYR A 118 -18.18 13.89 -5.27
CA TYR A 118 -18.64 13.20 -4.06
C TYR A 118 -19.66 14.07 -3.32
N ASP A 119 -20.55 13.41 -2.61
CA ASP A 119 -21.68 14.00 -1.90
C ASP A 119 -22.01 13.17 -0.64
N GLU A 120 -23.12 13.51 0.01
CA GLU A 120 -23.63 12.78 1.16
C GLU A 120 -23.98 11.33 0.81
N ALA A 121 -24.50 11.06 -0.36
CA ALA A 121 -24.80 9.70 -0.83
C ALA A 121 -23.51 8.88 -0.98
N THR A 122 -22.42 9.50 -1.43
CA THR A 122 -21.10 8.89 -1.50
C THR A 122 -20.58 8.56 -0.10
N MET A 123 -20.72 9.46 0.86
CA MET A 123 -20.35 9.22 2.26
C MET A 123 -21.16 8.05 2.85
N ASN A 124 -22.48 8.08 2.72
CA ASN A 124 -23.36 7.04 3.25
C ASN A 124 -23.06 5.65 2.65
N ARG A 125 -22.75 5.60 1.35
CA ARG A 125 -22.30 4.38 0.69
C ARG A 125 -20.97 3.86 1.26
N LEU A 126 -19.99 4.73 1.52
CA LEU A 126 -18.71 4.34 2.10
C LEU A 126 -18.87 3.85 3.54
N VAL A 127 -19.74 4.48 4.32
CA VAL A 127 -20.07 4.05 5.70
C VAL A 127 -20.70 2.65 5.71
N ALA A 128 -21.64 2.39 4.80
CA ALA A 128 -22.36 1.12 4.74
C ALA A 128 -21.57 -0.01 4.05
N ALA A 129 -20.58 0.32 3.22
CA ALA A 129 -19.85 -0.67 2.45
C ALA A 129 -18.86 -1.46 3.34
N SER A 130 -18.82 -2.77 3.14
CA SER A 130 -17.76 -3.59 3.71
C SER A 130 -16.41 -3.28 3.05
N PRO A 131 -15.32 -3.26 3.82
CA PRO A 131 -13.98 -3.08 3.26
C PRO A 131 -13.66 -4.15 2.20
N GLU A 132 -13.08 -3.74 1.09
CA GLU A 132 -12.68 -4.63 0.02
C GLU A 132 -11.74 -5.73 0.54
N PRO A 133 -11.81 -6.95 0.00
CA PRO A 133 -10.92 -8.04 0.40
C PRO A 133 -9.46 -7.67 0.10
N LEU A 134 -8.55 -8.14 0.94
CA LEU A 134 -7.11 -7.98 0.71
C LEU A 134 -6.71 -8.77 -0.53
N VAL A 135 -5.97 -8.12 -1.41
CA VAL A 135 -5.38 -8.76 -2.58
C VAL A 135 -3.90 -9.03 -2.28
N SER A 136 -3.49 -10.26 -2.52
CA SER A 136 -2.09 -10.65 -2.37
C SER A 136 -1.19 -9.79 -3.26
N ARG A 137 -0.09 -9.30 -2.68
CA ARG A 137 0.99 -8.62 -3.41
C ARG A 137 2.21 -9.53 -3.56
N PHE A 138 2.02 -10.82 -3.36
CA PHE A 138 3.10 -11.79 -3.52
C PHE A 138 3.67 -11.73 -4.95
N ARG A 139 4.99 -11.63 -5.04
CA ARG A 139 5.71 -11.56 -6.31
C ARG A 139 6.96 -12.44 -6.24
N ILE A 140 7.24 -13.09 -7.33
CA ILE A 140 8.50 -13.82 -7.50
C ILE A 140 9.55 -12.84 -7.99
N THR A 141 10.55 -12.61 -7.17
CA THR A 141 11.71 -11.79 -7.47
C THR A 141 12.98 -12.66 -7.51
N PRO A 142 14.03 -12.25 -8.23
CA PRO A 142 15.31 -12.96 -8.19
C PRO A 142 15.86 -13.08 -6.77
N ASP A 143 15.71 -12.05 -5.94
CA ASP A 143 16.12 -12.07 -4.53
C ASP A 143 15.41 -13.17 -3.72
N LEU A 144 14.09 -13.33 -3.89
CA LEU A 144 13.34 -14.40 -3.23
C LEU A 144 13.83 -15.79 -3.66
N VAL A 145 14.06 -15.97 -4.97
CA VAL A 145 14.49 -17.26 -5.54
C VAL A 145 15.95 -17.56 -5.19
N ALA A 146 16.79 -16.57 -4.99
CA ALA A 146 18.17 -16.73 -4.53
C ALA A 146 18.24 -16.99 -3.02
N SER A 147 17.52 -16.21 -2.20
CA SER A 147 17.67 -16.24 -0.73
C SER A 147 16.99 -17.43 -0.07
N VAL A 148 15.85 -17.90 -0.58
CA VAL A 148 15.09 -18.99 0.09
C VAL A 148 15.71 -20.36 -0.17
N PRO A 149 15.97 -20.79 -1.41
CA PRO A 149 16.54 -22.13 -1.68
C PRO A 149 17.93 -22.36 -1.11
N GLY A 150 18.71 -21.31 -0.84
CA GLY A 150 20.02 -21.42 -0.20
C GLY A 150 20.00 -21.86 1.27
N ARG A 151 18.82 -21.93 1.91
CA ARG A 151 18.65 -22.43 3.27
C ARG A 151 18.55 -23.96 3.28
N PRO A 152 18.81 -24.64 4.43
CA PRO A 152 18.78 -26.11 4.53
C PRO A 152 17.48 -26.75 4.02
N ASP A 153 16.33 -26.11 4.25
CA ASP A 153 14.99 -26.55 3.80
C ASP A 153 14.43 -25.69 2.65
N GLY A 154 15.26 -24.84 2.09
CA GLY A 154 14.87 -23.76 1.17
C GLY A 154 14.04 -24.19 -0.04
N PRO A 155 14.37 -25.26 -0.77
CA PRO A 155 13.55 -25.71 -1.89
C PRO A 155 12.12 -26.07 -1.48
N ARG A 156 11.95 -26.72 -0.33
CA ARG A 156 10.63 -27.07 0.24
C ARG A 156 9.90 -25.83 0.73
N ALA A 157 10.62 -24.90 1.37
CA ALA A 157 10.07 -23.63 1.83
C ALA A 157 9.56 -22.77 0.65
N LEU A 158 10.32 -22.69 -0.44
CA LEU A 158 9.86 -21.99 -1.66
C LEU A 158 8.62 -22.66 -2.26
N GLU A 159 8.62 -24.00 -2.37
CA GLU A 159 7.44 -24.73 -2.84
C GLU A 159 6.23 -24.46 -1.96
N HIS A 160 6.40 -24.48 -0.64
CA HIS A 160 5.33 -24.16 0.32
C HIS A 160 4.79 -22.75 0.09
N LEU A 161 5.64 -21.73 -0.03
CA LEU A 161 5.23 -20.35 -0.32
C LEU A 161 4.45 -20.26 -1.64
N LEU A 162 4.89 -20.96 -2.68
CA LEU A 162 4.21 -20.98 -3.98
C LEU A 162 2.83 -21.65 -3.94
N ARG A 163 2.61 -22.59 -3.02
CA ARG A 163 1.35 -23.33 -2.87
C ARG A 163 0.37 -22.63 -1.95
N THR A 164 0.85 -22.03 -0.84
CA THR A 164 0.01 -21.56 0.27
C THR A 164 -0.24 -20.06 0.27
N ASN A 165 0.36 -19.30 -0.65
CA ASN A 165 0.07 -17.86 -0.76
C ASN A 165 -1.42 -17.62 -1.06
N HIS A 166 -1.90 -16.40 -0.73
CA HIS A 166 -3.31 -16.02 -0.86
C HIS A 166 -3.73 -15.60 -2.26
N ASP A 167 -2.98 -15.94 -3.29
CA ASP A 167 -3.35 -15.70 -4.67
C ASP A 167 -4.30 -16.77 -5.22
N THR A 168 -4.96 -16.45 -6.34
CA THR A 168 -5.77 -17.42 -7.08
C THR A 168 -4.90 -18.54 -7.67
N ASP A 169 -5.51 -19.69 -7.95
CA ASP A 169 -4.77 -20.84 -8.52
C ASP A 169 -4.13 -20.52 -9.88
N GLN A 170 -4.74 -19.63 -10.65
CA GLN A 170 -4.15 -19.14 -11.90
C GLN A 170 -2.86 -18.35 -11.62
N ARG A 171 -2.87 -17.43 -10.65
CA ARG A 171 -1.68 -16.67 -10.24
C ARG A 171 -0.62 -17.58 -9.61
N LYS A 172 -1.00 -18.54 -8.79
CA LYS A 172 -0.06 -19.54 -8.24
C LYS A 172 0.68 -20.31 -9.33
N ARG A 173 -0.02 -20.69 -10.42
CA ARG A 173 0.61 -21.32 -11.60
C ARG A 173 1.58 -20.36 -12.29
N GLN A 174 1.22 -19.09 -12.45
CA GLN A 174 2.12 -18.06 -13.01
C GLN A 174 3.36 -17.87 -12.13
N HIS A 175 3.19 -17.81 -10.81
CA HIS A 175 4.31 -17.71 -9.86
C HIS A 175 5.26 -18.90 -9.96
N ARG A 176 4.76 -20.13 -10.08
CA ARG A 176 5.61 -21.31 -10.28
C ARG A 176 6.42 -21.21 -11.59
N LYS A 177 5.76 -20.86 -12.69
CA LYS A 177 6.46 -20.65 -13.96
C LYS A 177 7.54 -19.59 -13.81
N ARG A 178 7.19 -18.44 -13.24
CA ARG A 178 8.14 -17.34 -13.01
C ARG A 178 9.30 -17.75 -12.10
N ALA A 179 9.06 -18.52 -11.06
CA ALA A 179 10.13 -19.01 -10.16
C ALA A 179 11.12 -19.90 -10.92
N ILE A 180 10.63 -20.78 -11.81
CA ILE A 180 11.49 -21.62 -12.65
C ILE A 180 12.31 -20.77 -13.62
N ASP A 181 11.69 -19.80 -14.27
CA ASP A 181 12.37 -18.92 -15.22
C ASP A 181 13.46 -18.09 -14.53
N VAL A 182 13.16 -17.52 -13.37
CA VAL A 182 14.15 -16.80 -12.55
C VAL A 182 15.27 -17.71 -12.09
N TYR A 183 14.94 -18.91 -11.62
CA TYR A 183 15.95 -19.89 -11.19
C TYR A 183 16.92 -20.25 -12.32
N ARG A 184 16.39 -20.51 -13.52
CA ARG A 184 17.20 -20.80 -14.71
C ARG A 184 18.13 -19.65 -15.08
N SER A 185 17.64 -18.40 -14.94
CA SER A 185 18.46 -17.21 -15.17
C SER A 185 19.58 -17.08 -14.16
N LEU A 186 19.31 -17.40 -12.88
CA LEU A 186 20.34 -17.41 -11.82
C LEU A 186 21.35 -18.55 -12.02
N GLU A 187 20.90 -19.70 -12.51
CA GLU A 187 21.77 -20.84 -12.83
C GLU A 187 22.69 -20.52 -14.04
N ALA A 188 22.14 -19.92 -15.11
CA ALA A 188 22.91 -19.48 -16.27
C ALA A 188 23.95 -18.41 -15.92
N ALA A 189 23.59 -17.50 -14.99
CA ALA A 189 24.51 -16.47 -14.48
C ALA A 189 25.54 -16.99 -13.46
N GLY A 190 25.57 -18.31 -13.16
CA GLY A 190 26.48 -18.88 -12.18
C GLY A 190 26.20 -18.50 -10.71
N VAL A 191 25.08 -17.83 -10.46
CA VAL A 191 24.68 -17.39 -9.10
C VAL A 191 24.08 -18.53 -8.29
N ALA A 192 23.40 -19.46 -8.94
CA ALA A 192 22.76 -20.60 -8.31
C ALA A 192 23.25 -21.91 -8.95
N GLU A 193 23.51 -22.91 -8.12
CA GLU A 193 23.95 -24.24 -8.54
C GLU A 193 23.06 -25.31 -7.92
N ARG A 194 22.69 -26.33 -8.71
CA ARG A 194 21.95 -27.50 -8.19
C ARG A 194 22.88 -28.41 -7.45
N VAL A 195 22.58 -28.68 -6.19
CA VAL A 195 23.20 -29.72 -5.41
C VAL A 195 22.43 -31.02 -5.66
N ARG A 196 23.11 -32.05 -6.13
CA ARG A 196 22.53 -33.38 -6.37
C ARG A 196 22.90 -34.33 -5.23
N ASP A 197 21.98 -35.23 -4.88
CA ASP A 197 22.25 -36.34 -3.96
C ASP A 197 23.05 -37.47 -4.66
N GLU A 198 23.42 -38.51 -3.90
CA GLU A 198 24.13 -39.70 -4.38
C GLU A 198 23.37 -40.43 -5.50
N HIS A 199 22.07 -40.20 -5.63
CA HIS A 199 21.20 -40.78 -6.65
C HIS A 199 20.94 -39.83 -7.83
N GLY A 200 21.68 -38.71 -7.92
CA GLY A 200 21.54 -37.71 -8.97
C GLY A 200 20.30 -36.83 -8.88
N ARG A 201 19.50 -36.96 -7.81
CA ARG A 201 18.29 -36.13 -7.61
C ARG A 201 18.67 -34.78 -6.99
N CYS A 202 17.91 -33.72 -7.28
CA CYS A 202 18.13 -32.41 -6.70
C CYS A 202 17.89 -32.44 -5.18
N ALA A 203 18.97 -32.38 -4.41
CA ALA A 203 18.94 -32.32 -2.95
C ALA A 203 18.80 -30.89 -2.42
N GLY A 204 19.18 -29.91 -3.23
CA GLY A 204 19.14 -28.51 -2.83
C GLY A 204 19.63 -27.57 -3.91
N VAL A 205 19.76 -26.32 -3.53
CA VAL A 205 20.33 -25.24 -4.34
C VAL A 205 21.43 -24.58 -3.51
N ARG A 206 22.62 -24.47 -4.06
CA ARG A 206 23.67 -23.63 -3.50
C ARG A 206 23.62 -22.29 -4.19
N VAL A 207 23.61 -21.20 -3.44
CA VAL A 207 23.73 -19.85 -3.96
C VAL A 207 25.16 -19.39 -3.69
N GLY A 208 25.90 -19.10 -4.76
CA GLY A 208 27.25 -18.58 -4.68
C GLY A 208 27.26 -17.14 -4.16
N SER A 209 28.29 -16.79 -3.38
CA SER A 209 28.58 -15.38 -3.13
C SER A 209 29.25 -14.80 -4.37
N LEU A 210 28.64 -13.82 -5.01
CA LEU A 210 29.26 -13.10 -6.14
C LEU A 210 30.35 -12.13 -5.70
N VAL A 211 30.57 -12.00 -4.38
CA VAL A 211 31.58 -11.11 -3.82
C VAL A 211 32.35 -11.89 -2.76
N GLU A 212 33.59 -12.25 -3.08
CA GLU A 212 34.58 -12.62 -2.09
C GLU A 212 34.99 -11.38 -1.30
N GLY A 213 34.39 -11.17 -0.14
CA GLY A 213 34.70 -10.08 0.78
C GLY A 213 33.72 -9.99 1.93
N ASP A 214 34.26 -9.79 3.12
CA ASP A 214 33.59 -9.74 4.44
C ASP A 214 32.65 -8.55 4.65
N ASP A 215 32.17 -7.92 3.60
CA ASP A 215 31.32 -6.76 3.68
C ASP A 215 29.83 -7.15 3.58
N GLU A 216 29.15 -7.21 4.73
CA GLU A 216 27.69 -7.42 4.85
C GLU A 216 26.83 -6.47 3.97
N ARG A 217 27.45 -5.45 3.37
CA ARG A 217 26.82 -4.51 2.43
C ARG A 217 26.77 -5.01 0.99
N ALA A 218 27.52 -6.05 0.67
CA ALA A 218 27.67 -6.60 -0.69
C ALA A 218 26.66 -7.73 -1.02
N ALA A 219 25.64 -7.97 -0.21
CA ALA A 219 24.51 -8.78 -0.61
C ALA A 219 23.82 -8.07 -1.78
N LEU A 220 24.21 -8.40 -3.00
CA LEU A 220 23.55 -7.95 -4.23
C LEU A 220 22.05 -8.24 -4.08
N ARG A 221 21.28 -7.18 -3.82
CA ARG A 221 19.82 -7.28 -3.78
C ARG A 221 19.35 -7.46 -5.21
N PHE A 222 19.07 -8.70 -5.60
CA PHE A 222 18.46 -9.05 -6.89
C PHE A 222 17.02 -8.54 -6.99
N SER A 223 16.79 -7.29 -6.57
CA SER A 223 15.47 -6.68 -6.57
C SER A 223 14.98 -6.34 -7.99
N ALA A 224 15.92 -6.09 -8.91
CA ALA A 224 15.59 -5.77 -10.29
C ALA A 224 15.58 -7.03 -11.17
N PRO A 225 14.59 -7.19 -12.08
CA PRO A 225 14.46 -8.36 -12.95
C PRO A 225 15.64 -8.59 -13.90
N LEU A 226 16.38 -7.53 -14.22
CA LEU A 226 17.51 -7.59 -15.16
C LEU A 226 18.87 -7.87 -14.50
N VAL A 227 18.95 -7.94 -13.17
CA VAL A 227 20.22 -8.18 -12.48
C VAL A 227 20.88 -9.50 -12.91
N PRO A 228 20.19 -10.66 -13.03
CA PRO A 228 20.80 -11.89 -13.49
C PRO A 228 21.39 -11.76 -14.90
N PHE A 229 20.68 -11.07 -15.80
CA PHE A 229 21.15 -10.79 -17.18
C PHE A 229 22.40 -9.89 -17.17
N ALA A 230 22.39 -8.82 -16.37
CA ALA A 230 23.55 -7.93 -16.25
C ALA A 230 24.80 -8.67 -15.76
N ILE A 231 24.66 -9.59 -14.79
CA ILE A 231 25.75 -10.42 -14.29
C ILE A 231 26.29 -11.33 -15.39
N GLU A 232 25.40 -12.01 -16.13
CA GLU A 232 25.78 -12.88 -17.25
C GLU A 232 26.56 -12.12 -18.33
N VAL A 233 26.08 -10.91 -18.71
CA VAL A 233 26.78 -10.05 -19.68
C VAL A 233 28.16 -9.64 -19.17
N ILE A 234 28.29 -9.23 -17.92
CA ILE A 234 29.57 -8.84 -17.33
C ILE A 234 30.55 -10.03 -17.29
N ALA A 235 30.06 -11.22 -16.91
CA ALA A 235 30.87 -12.43 -16.86
C ALA A 235 31.36 -12.88 -18.25
N THR A 236 30.62 -12.58 -19.32
CA THR A 236 31.02 -12.92 -20.70
C THR A 236 31.97 -11.88 -21.33
N MET A 237 32.06 -10.68 -20.73
CA MET A 237 32.96 -9.60 -21.17
C MET A 237 34.32 -9.61 -20.47
N SER A 238 34.48 -10.44 -19.44
CA SER A 238 35.75 -10.64 -18.67
C SER A 238 36.49 -11.85 -19.18
#